data_0c55f2a11451d72ad7b134b96ca74cce
#
_entry.id   0c55f2a11451d72ad7b134b96ca74cce
#
_cell.length_a   1.000
_cell.length_b   1.000
_cell.length_c   1.000
_cell.angle_alpha   90.00
_cell.angle_beta   90.00
_cell.angle_gamma   90.00
#
_symmetry.space_group_name_H-M   'P 1'
#
loop_
_entity.id
_entity.type
_entity.pdbx_description
1 polymer ?
#
loop_
_entity_poly.entity_id
_entity_poly.type
_entity_poly.pdbx_seq_one_letter_code
_entity_poly.pdbx_strand_id
1 'polypeptide(L)'
;MKIREATEQDFERIWPIFREIVAAGETYAYARDTTKEQALRIWIEVPRKTFVVEEAGNTLGTYYIKTNQQGPGDHVCNCGYMVSSTARGRGLATAMCEHSQDVAKKLGYKAMQFNFVAATNDGAVRLWNSLGFVTVGCLPKAFNHPSKGFVDALVMYKWLET
;
A
#
# COMPACT_ATOMS: atom_id res chain seq x y z
N MET A 1 5.89 19.51 -0.83
CA MET A 1 5.61 18.06 -0.86
C MET A 1 5.58 17.57 -2.30
N LYS A 2 6.30 16.51 -2.58
CA LYS A 2 6.46 15.98 -3.94
C LYS A 2 6.38 14.46 -3.91
N ILE A 3 5.63 13.87 -4.84
CA ILE A 3 5.62 12.42 -5.07
C ILE A 3 6.47 12.13 -6.30
N ARG A 4 7.47 11.28 -6.16
CA ARG A 4 8.38 10.89 -7.25
C ARG A 4 8.70 9.41 -7.21
N GLU A 5 9.14 8.89 -8.34
CA GLU A 5 9.61 7.50 -8.40
C GLU A 5 10.84 7.32 -7.51
N ALA A 6 10.84 6.24 -6.74
CA ALA A 6 11.94 5.89 -5.84
C ALA A 6 13.08 5.26 -6.62
N THR A 7 14.30 5.50 -6.16
CA THR A 7 15.49 4.75 -6.56
C THR A 7 15.83 3.75 -5.45
N GLU A 8 16.72 2.81 -5.72
CA GLU A 8 17.17 1.87 -4.71
C GLU A 8 17.80 2.58 -3.50
N GLN A 9 18.45 3.72 -3.73
CA GLN A 9 19.05 4.54 -2.67
C GLN A 9 18.01 5.10 -1.70
N ASP A 10 16.77 5.32 -2.15
CA ASP A 10 15.69 5.80 -1.28
C ASP A 10 15.29 4.78 -0.22
N PHE A 11 15.66 3.52 -0.41
CA PHE A 11 15.27 2.46 0.52
C PHE A 11 15.79 2.70 1.95
N GLU A 12 16.93 3.34 2.09
CA GLU A 12 17.46 3.69 3.41
C GLU A 12 16.50 4.56 4.22
N ARG A 13 15.68 5.36 3.54
CA ARG A 13 14.67 6.22 4.16
C ARG A 13 13.28 5.57 4.21
N ILE A 14 13.02 4.61 3.34
CA ILE A 14 11.78 3.83 3.34
C ILE A 14 11.80 2.82 4.49
N TRP A 15 12.95 2.19 4.73
CA TRP A 15 13.08 1.11 5.70
C TRP A 15 12.56 1.44 7.12
N PRO A 16 12.88 2.60 7.71
CA PRO A 16 12.33 2.94 9.02
C PRO A 16 10.80 3.00 9.05
N ILE A 17 10.19 3.49 7.98
CA ILE A 17 8.72 3.55 7.85
C ILE A 17 8.14 2.13 7.76
N PHE A 18 8.70 1.32 6.88
CA PHE A 18 8.29 -0.08 6.70
C PHE A 18 8.43 -0.87 8.01
N ARG A 19 9.59 -0.77 8.64
CA ARG A 19 9.89 -1.50 9.86
C ARG A 19 8.90 -1.18 10.98
N GLU A 20 8.62 0.09 11.21
CA GLU A 20 7.68 0.53 12.26
C GLU A 20 6.28 -0.04 12.02
N ILE A 21 5.76 0.11 10.80
CA ILE A 21 4.41 -0.33 10.46
C ILE A 21 4.29 -1.85 10.53
N VAL A 22 5.25 -2.57 9.96
CA VAL A 22 5.22 -4.04 9.90
C VAL A 22 5.45 -4.65 11.28
N ALA A 23 6.34 -4.09 12.08
CA ALA A 23 6.57 -4.56 13.44
C ALA A 23 5.35 -4.38 14.34
N ALA A 24 4.54 -3.35 14.12
CA ALA A 24 3.30 -3.14 14.85
C ALA A 24 2.27 -4.25 14.58
N GLY A 25 2.26 -4.83 13.39
CA GLY A 25 1.41 -5.98 13.05
C GLY A 25 -0.08 -5.68 12.98
N GLU A 26 -0.46 -4.42 12.75
CA GLU A 26 -1.86 -3.99 12.80
C GLU A 26 -2.53 -3.85 11.43
N THR A 27 -1.75 -3.72 10.36
CA THR A 27 -2.27 -3.36 9.04
C THR A 27 -1.76 -4.21 7.89
N TYR A 28 -0.54 -4.71 7.93
CA TYR A 28 0.06 -5.53 6.87
C TYR A 28 0.31 -6.96 7.34
N ALA A 29 0.14 -7.91 6.42
CA ALA A 29 0.30 -9.34 6.68
C ALA A 29 1.74 -9.83 6.52
N TYR A 30 2.70 -8.93 6.41
CA TYR A 30 4.11 -9.32 6.41
C TYR A 30 4.54 -9.79 7.80
N ALA A 31 5.50 -10.71 7.85
CA ALA A 31 6.05 -11.15 9.13
C ALA A 31 6.57 -9.94 9.91
N ARG A 32 6.21 -9.86 11.19
CA ARG A 32 6.54 -8.70 12.05
C ARG A 32 8.05 -8.50 12.22
N ASP A 33 8.83 -9.55 12.06
CA ASP A 33 10.29 -9.54 12.12
C ASP A 33 10.95 -9.50 10.72
N THR A 34 10.21 -9.05 9.71
CA THR A 34 10.75 -8.89 8.35
C THR A 34 12.06 -8.12 8.38
N THR A 35 13.10 -8.72 7.79
CA THR A 35 14.43 -8.11 7.73
C THR A 35 14.47 -6.98 6.71
N LYS A 36 15.50 -6.12 6.83
CA LYS A 36 15.74 -5.04 5.86
C LYS A 36 15.91 -5.58 4.44
N GLU A 37 16.61 -6.70 4.29
CA GLU A 37 16.84 -7.35 2.99
C GLU A 37 15.54 -7.88 2.39
N GLN A 38 14.71 -8.53 3.20
CA GLN A 38 13.40 -9.00 2.78
C GLN A 38 12.49 -7.83 2.39
N ALA A 39 12.53 -6.75 3.16
CA ALA A 39 11.74 -5.55 2.88
C ALA A 39 12.17 -4.88 1.57
N LEU A 40 13.45 -4.82 1.27
CA LEU A 40 13.98 -4.32 0.00
C LEU A 40 13.36 -5.09 -1.18
N ARG A 41 13.33 -6.41 -1.07
CA ARG A 41 12.76 -7.28 -2.09
C ARG A 41 11.26 -7.01 -2.24
N ILE A 42 10.52 -6.98 -1.15
CA ILE A 42 9.06 -6.79 -1.13
C ILE A 42 8.67 -5.43 -1.71
N TRP A 43 9.39 -4.39 -1.36
CA TRP A 43 8.96 -3.01 -1.61
C TRP A 43 9.60 -2.36 -2.82
N ILE A 44 10.81 -2.77 -3.19
CA ILE A 44 11.56 -2.19 -4.31
C ILE A 44 11.74 -3.17 -5.47
N GLU A 45 12.21 -4.39 -5.20
CA GLU A 45 12.63 -5.29 -6.28
C GLU A 45 11.46 -5.98 -6.97
N VAL A 46 10.48 -6.47 -6.21
CA VAL A 46 9.33 -7.20 -6.77
C VAL A 46 8.33 -6.29 -7.47
N PRO A 47 7.96 -5.12 -6.92
CA PRO A 47 7.00 -4.23 -7.58
C PRO A 47 7.50 -3.71 -8.93
N ARG A 48 6.55 -3.35 -9.78
CA ARG A 48 6.87 -2.72 -11.07
C ARG A 48 7.46 -1.34 -10.88
N LYS A 49 6.91 -0.55 -9.95
CA LYS A 49 7.41 0.77 -9.56
C LYS A 49 7.16 1.02 -8.08
N THR A 50 8.02 1.82 -7.50
CA THR A 50 7.86 2.32 -6.13
C THR A 50 8.03 3.83 -6.13
N PHE A 51 7.25 4.51 -5.29
CA PHE A 51 7.24 5.96 -5.19
C PHE A 51 7.48 6.40 -3.75
N VAL A 52 8.01 7.59 -3.59
CA VAL A 52 8.19 8.24 -2.28
C VAL A 52 7.50 9.59 -2.28
N VAL A 53 7.00 9.97 -1.11
CA VAL A 53 6.55 11.34 -0.82
C VAL A 53 7.68 12.04 -0.08
N GLU A 54 8.15 13.12 -0.65
CA GLU A 54 9.34 13.84 -0.17
C GLU A 54 9.00 15.29 0.16
N GLU A 55 9.52 15.77 1.28
CA GLU A 55 9.43 17.17 1.68
C GLU A 55 10.67 17.56 2.45
N ALA A 56 11.33 18.63 2.01
CA ALA A 56 12.55 19.16 2.66
C ALA A 56 13.62 18.06 2.90
N GLY A 57 13.80 17.16 1.94
CA GLY A 57 14.76 16.06 2.03
C GLY A 57 14.34 14.87 2.88
N ASN A 58 13.15 14.90 3.47
CA ASN A 58 12.61 13.81 4.27
C ASN A 58 11.61 12.98 3.47
N THR A 59 11.65 11.66 3.66
CA THR A 59 10.65 10.75 3.12
C THR A 59 9.50 10.62 4.13
N LEU A 60 8.32 11.03 3.71
CA LEU A 60 7.12 11.05 4.57
C LEU A 60 6.20 9.87 4.33
N GLY A 61 6.27 9.27 3.16
CA GLY A 61 5.45 8.15 2.78
C GLY A 61 5.99 7.45 1.56
N THR A 62 5.43 6.30 1.25
CA THR A 62 5.86 5.48 0.12
C THR A 62 4.73 4.57 -0.34
N TYR A 63 4.71 4.25 -1.62
CA TYR A 63 3.83 3.20 -2.13
C TYR A 63 4.49 2.45 -3.27
N TYR A 64 4.04 1.22 -3.48
CA TYR A 64 4.41 0.43 -4.65
C TYR A 64 3.21 0.19 -5.54
N ILE A 65 3.46 -0.09 -6.80
CA ILE A 65 2.48 -0.59 -7.75
C ILE A 65 3.03 -1.84 -8.44
N LYS A 66 2.24 -2.90 -8.47
CA LYS A 66 2.60 -4.16 -9.13
C LYS A 66 1.40 -4.79 -9.81
N THR A 67 1.66 -5.64 -10.78
CA THR A 67 0.64 -6.47 -11.41
C THR A 67 0.12 -7.49 -10.40
N ASN A 68 -1.21 -7.57 -10.24
CA ASN A 68 -1.81 -8.43 -9.22
C ASN A 68 -1.80 -9.91 -9.62
N GLN A 69 -2.21 -10.22 -10.86
CA GLN A 69 -2.23 -11.57 -11.41
C GLN A 69 -1.55 -11.59 -12.77
N GLN A 70 -1.17 -12.75 -13.24
CA GLN A 70 -0.51 -12.91 -14.53
C GLN A 70 -1.51 -13.20 -15.66
N GLY A 71 -1.03 -13.09 -16.90
CA GLY A 71 -1.80 -13.48 -18.08
C GLY A 71 -3.13 -12.74 -18.19
N PRO A 72 -4.26 -13.46 -18.30
CA PRO A 72 -5.58 -12.83 -18.45
C PRO A 72 -5.99 -11.92 -17.31
N GLY A 73 -5.30 -11.95 -16.17
CA GLY A 73 -5.54 -11.08 -15.03
C GLY A 73 -4.58 -9.89 -14.94
N ASP A 74 -3.68 -9.69 -15.88
CA ASP A 74 -2.58 -8.73 -15.76
C ASP A 74 -2.99 -7.26 -15.97
N HIS A 75 -4.24 -7.00 -16.28
CA HIS A 75 -4.81 -5.66 -16.36
C HIS A 75 -5.21 -5.09 -14.98
N VAL A 76 -5.10 -5.88 -13.93
CA VAL A 76 -5.38 -5.46 -12.54
C VAL A 76 -4.07 -5.26 -11.80
N CYS A 77 -3.90 -4.08 -11.21
CA CYS A 77 -2.75 -3.81 -10.36
C CYS A 77 -3.10 -3.90 -8.88
N ASN A 78 -2.05 -4.01 -8.07
CA ASN A 78 -2.12 -3.94 -6.61
C ASN A 78 -1.15 -2.86 -6.12
N CYS A 79 -1.55 -2.11 -5.12
CA CYS A 79 -0.71 -1.10 -4.46
C CYS A 79 -0.70 -1.33 -2.95
N GLY A 80 0.39 -0.92 -2.31
CA GLY A 80 0.50 -0.83 -0.86
C GLY A 80 1.04 0.53 -0.49
N TYR A 81 0.50 1.14 0.57
CA TYR A 81 0.85 2.51 0.99
C TYR A 81 1.29 2.51 2.44
N MET A 82 2.33 3.28 2.73
CA MET A 82 2.81 3.48 4.08
C MET A 82 3.10 4.95 4.32
N VAL A 83 2.68 5.47 5.47
CA VAL A 83 2.91 6.86 5.89
C VAL A 83 3.74 6.84 7.17
N SER A 84 4.78 7.68 7.21
CA SER A 84 5.59 7.87 8.41
C SER A 84 4.71 8.31 9.59
N SER A 85 4.99 7.80 10.79
CA SER A 85 4.29 8.22 12.00
C SER A 85 4.38 9.73 12.26
N THR A 86 5.45 10.37 11.77
CA THR A 86 5.66 11.80 11.91
C THR A 86 4.81 12.65 10.97
N ALA A 87 4.16 12.02 9.98
CA ALA A 87 3.44 12.72 8.92
C ALA A 87 1.96 12.30 8.81
N ARG A 88 1.43 11.62 9.83
CA ARG A 88 0.01 11.23 9.86
C ARG A 88 -0.92 12.43 9.94
N GLY A 89 -2.13 12.28 9.40
CA GLY A 89 -3.15 13.33 9.45
C GLY A 89 -2.93 14.48 8.47
N ARG A 90 -2.02 14.32 7.50
CA ARG A 90 -1.70 15.34 6.51
C ARG A 90 -2.27 15.04 5.11
N GLY A 91 -3.08 14.00 4.97
CA GLY A 91 -3.66 13.62 3.68
C GLY A 91 -2.71 12.89 2.73
N LEU A 92 -1.61 12.35 3.22
CA LEU A 92 -0.61 11.68 2.38
C LEU A 92 -1.12 10.40 1.74
N ALA A 93 -1.90 9.61 2.48
CA ALA A 93 -2.47 8.38 1.93
C ALA A 93 -3.45 8.69 0.78
N THR A 94 -4.26 9.72 0.92
CA THR A 94 -5.15 10.21 -0.15
C THR A 94 -4.33 10.62 -1.37
N ALA A 95 -3.32 11.47 -1.17
CA ALA A 95 -2.47 11.95 -2.25
C ALA A 95 -1.76 10.81 -2.97
N MET A 96 -1.21 9.85 -2.24
CA MET A 96 -0.56 8.69 -2.83
C MET A 96 -1.53 7.80 -3.60
N CYS A 97 -2.72 7.57 -3.07
CA CYS A 97 -3.71 6.74 -3.75
C CYS A 97 -4.19 7.39 -5.05
N GLU A 98 -4.46 8.67 -5.04
CA GLU A 98 -4.82 9.42 -6.26
C GLU A 98 -3.69 9.36 -7.29
N HIS A 99 -2.46 9.61 -6.87
CA HIS A 99 -1.28 9.52 -7.73
C HIS A 99 -1.12 8.11 -8.32
N SER A 100 -1.32 7.07 -7.50
CA SER A 100 -1.20 5.69 -7.95
C SER A 100 -2.25 5.31 -9.00
N GLN A 101 -3.46 5.88 -8.92
CA GLN A 101 -4.49 5.66 -9.93
C GLN A 101 -4.10 6.26 -11.28
N ASP A 102 -3.51 7.45 -11.27
CA ASP A 102 -3.00 8.09 -12.48
C ASP A 102 -1.83 7.30 -13.08
N VAL A 103 -0.90 6.84 -12.23
CA VAL A 103 0.22 5.99 -12.66
C VAL A 103 -0.30 4.68 -13.24
N ALA A 104 -1.28 4.04 -12.58
CA ALA A 104 -1.87 2.80 -13.05
C ALA A 104 -2.44 2.94 -14.46
N LYS A 105 -3.20 4.00 -14.70
CA LYS A 105 -3.75 4.27 -16.03
C LYS A 105 -2.66 4.45 -17.08
N LYS A 106 -1.62 5.21 -16.77
CA LYS A 106 -0.46 5.44 -17.66
C LYS A 106 0.29 4.15 -17.97
N LEU A 107 0.34 3.21 -17.01
CA LEU A 107 0.97 1.91 -17.19
C LEU A 107 0.06 0.91 -17.93
N GLY A 108 -1.17 1.28 -18.23
CA GLY A 108 -2.11 0.44 -18.98
C GLY A 108 -3.02 -0.44 -18.12
N TYR A 109 -2.98 -0.30 -16.80
CA TYR A 109 -3.90 -1.05 -15.94
C TYR A 109 -5.32 -0.53 -16.06
N LYS A 110 -6.28 -1.44 -15.96
CA LYS A 110 -7.72 -1.15 -16.04
C LYS A 110 -8.40 -1.15 -14.69
N ALA A 111 -7.81 -1.80 -13.70
CA ALA A 111 -8.37 -1.94 -12.37
C ALA A 111 -7.26 -1.95 -11.32
N MET A 112 -7.65 -1.61 -10.10
CA MET A 112 -6.77 -1.67 -8.93
C MET A 112 -7.47 -2.47 -7.82
N GLN A 113 -6.74 -3.40 -7.23
CA GLN A 113 -7.27 -4.28 -6.19
C GLN A 113 -6.36 -4.25 -4.97
N PHE A 114 -6.98 -4.09 -3.80
CA PHE A 114 -6.32 -4.28 -2.52
C PHE A 114 -6.71 -5.66 -2.00
N ASN A 115 -5.74 -6.54 -1.87
CA ASN A 115 -5.98 -7.96 -1.63
C ASN A 115 -6.34 -8.27 -0.18
N PHE A 116 -5.93 -7.42 0.76
CA PHE A 116 -5.92 -7.83 2.14
C PHE A 116 -5.93 -6.60 3.06
N VAL A 117 -7.10 -6.01 3.23
CA VAL A 117 -7.28 -4.83 4.10
C VAL A 117 -7.85 -5.29 5.43
N ALA A 118 -7.10 -5.17 6.52
CA ALA A 118 -7.61 -5.53 7.84
C ALA A 118 -8.87 -4.73 8.14
N ALA A 119 -9.96 -5.42 8.46
CA ALA A 119 -11.26 -4.77 8.71
C ALA A 119 -11.21 -3.82 9.92
N THR A 120 -10.26 -4.04 10.82
CA THR A 120 -10.01 -3.18 11.98
C THR A 120 -9.36 -1.84 11.62
N ASN A 121 -8.82 -1.72 10.41
CA ASN A 121 -8.24 -0.48 9.93
C ASN A 121 -9.35 0.42 9.36
N ASP A 122 -10.21 0.93 10.24
CA ASP A 122 -11.39 1.71 9.87
C ASP A 122 -11.05 2.95 9.04
N GLY A 123 -9.95 3.60 9.39
CA GLY A 123 -9.47 4.79 8.66
C GLY A 123 -9.15 4.48 7.20
N ALA A 124 -8.44 3.38 6.95
CA ALA A 124 -8.11 2.95 5.61
C ALA A 124 -9.36 2.55 4.82
N VAL A 125 -10.24 1.76 5.43
CA VAL A 125 -11.48 1.31 4.76
C VAL A 125 -12.32 2.51 4.33
N ARG A 126 -12.53 3.48 5.22
CA ARG A 126 -13.26 4.72 4.89
C ARG A 126 -12.57 5.50 3.78
N LEU A 127 -11.25 5.61 3.84
CA LEU A 127 -10.48 6.34 2.83
C LEU A 127 -10.61 5.69 1.45
N TRP A 128 -10.40 4.37 1.38
CA TRP A 128 -10.52 3.65 0.10
C TRP A 128 -11.93 3.74 -0.47
N ASN A 129 -12.96 3.63 0.38
CA ASN A 129 -14.35 3.84 -0.05
C ASN A 129 -14.56 5.25 -0.62
N SER A 130 -14.01 6.27 0.02
CA SER A 130 -14.13 7.65 -0.44
C SER A 130 -13.44 7.90 -1.79
N LEU A 131 -12.43 7.08 -2.11
CA LEU A 131 -11.70 7.17 -3.37
C LEU A 131 -12.25 6.23 -4.46
N GLY A 132 -13.42 5.65 -4.22
CA GLY A 132 -14.15 4.86 -5.21
C GLY A 132 -13.92 3.35 -5.18
N PHE A 133 -13.19 2.85 -4.19
CA PHE A 133 -13.03 1.40 -4.01
C PHE A 133 -14.26 0.83 -3.30
N VAL A 134 -14.66 -0.37 -3.71
CA VAL A 134 -15.75 -1.11 -3.07
C VAL A 134 -15.23 -2.42 -2.51
N THR A 135 -15.79 -2.86 -1.41
CA THR A 135 -15.51 -4.19 -0.85
C THR A 135 -16.20 -5.25 -1.69
N VAL A 136 -15.41 -6.10 -2.33
CA VAL A 136 -15.93 -7.19 -3.19
C VAL A 136 -15.85 -8.54 -2.52
N GLY A 137 -15.14 -8.65 -1.40
CA GLY A 137 -15.03 -9.89 -0.64
C GLY A 137 -14.58 -9.64 0.78
N CYS A 138 -14.94 -10.57 1.66
CA CYS A 138 -14.54 -10.58 3.05
C CYS A 138 -13.96 -11.95 3.37
N LEU A 139 -12.73 -11.97 3.88
CA LEU A 139 -12.05 -13.19 4.31
C LEU A 139 -12.23 -13.32 5.83
N PRO A 140 -13.07 -14.22 6.31
CA PRO A 140 -13.38 -14.28 7.73
C PRO A 140 -12.13 -14.66 8.54
N LYS A 141 -11.86 -13.92 9.61
CA LYS A 141 -10.78 -14.22 10.57
C LYS A 141 -9.41 -14.46 9.94
N ALA A 142 -9.13 -13.78 8.84
CA ALA A 142 -7.91 -14.00 8.06
C ALA A 142 -6.69 -13.22 8.57
N PHE A 143 -6.89 -12.25 9.46
CA PHE A 143 -5.82 -11.41 9.98
C PHE A 143 -5.73 -11.54 11.50
N ASN A 144 -4.56 -11.94 12.00
CA ASN A 144 -4.34 -12.07 13.44
C ASN A 144 -3.82 -10.72 14.00
N HIS A 145 -4.76 -9.89 14.48
CA HIS A 145 -4.45 -8.59 15.05
C HIS A 145 -3.79 -8.76 16.45
N PRO A 146 -2.72 -8.02 16.76
CA PRO A 146 -1.96 -8.22 18.01
C PRO A 146 -2.77 -7.98 19.28
N SER A 147 -3.83 -7.18 19.25
CA SER A 147 -4.67 -6.91 20.42
C SER A 147 -6.11 -7.33 20.28
N LYS A 148 -6.62 -7.52 19.05
CA LYS A 148 -8.02 -7.85 18.78
C LYS A 148 -8.27 -9.30 18.36
N GLY A 149 -7.20 -10.09 18.23
CA GLY A 149 -7.29 -11.48 17.79
C GLY A 149 -7.57 -11.61 16.30
N PHE A 150 -8.20 -12.70 15.91
CA PHE A 150 -8.50 -12.98 14.50
C PHE A 150 -9.65 -12.11 14.02
N VAL A 151 -9.33 -11.23 13.09
CA VAL A 151 -10.29 -10.28 12.48
C VAL A 151 -10.39 -10.52 10.98
N ASP A 152 -11.43 -9.97 10.36
CA ASP A 152 -11.65 -10.13 8.93
C ASP A 152 -10.65 -9.32 8.12
N ALA A 153 -10.35 -9.80 6.92
CA ALA A 153 -9.60 -9.06 5.91
C ALA A 153 -10.50 -8.83 4.70
N LEU A 154 -10.51 -7.61 4.20
CA LEU A 154 -11.36 -7.21 3.09
C LEU A 154 -10.58 -7.21 1.79
N VAL A 155 -11.25 -7.63 0.71
CA VAL A 155 -10.75 -7.44 -0.66
C VAL A 155 -11.51 -6.26 -1.24
N MET A 156 -10.78 -5.22 -1.64
CA MET A 156 -11.36 -3.99 -2.17
C MET A 156 -10.91 -3.76 -3.61
N TYR A 157 -11.77 -3.19 -4.44
CA TYR A 157 -11.57 -3.17 -5.88
C TYR A 157 -12.13 -1.89 -6.51
N LYS A 158 -11.42 -1.37 -7.50
CA LYS A 158 -11.89 -0.24 -8.31
C LYS A 158 -11.55 -0.47 -9.78
N TRP A 159 -12.56 -0.39 -10.65
CA TRP A 159 -12.34 -0.29 -12.09
C TRP A 159 -11.91 1.15 -12.41
N LEU A 160 -10.77 1.30 -13.08
CA LEU A 160 -10.21 2.61 -13.41
C LEU A 160 -10.78 3.09 -14.73
N GLU A 161 -11.42 4.24 -14.70
CA GLU A 161 -11.89 4.86 -15.93
C GLU A 161 -10.74 5.48 -16.71
N THR A 162 -10.79 5.35 -18.01
CA THR A 162 -9.79 5.93 -18.91
C THR A 162 -10.16 7.35 -19.33
#